data_3a851e67ba4639c07e14ac4e59bd6900
#
_entry.id   3a851e67ba4639c07e14ac4e59bd6900
#
_cell.length_a   1.000
_cell.length_b   1.000
_cell.length_c   1.000
_cell.angle_alpha   90.00
_cell.angle_beta   90.00
_cell.angle_gamma   90.00
#
_symmetry.space_group_name_H-M   'P 1'
#
loop_
_entity.id
_entity.type
_entity.pdbx_description
1 polymer ?
#
loop_
_entity_poly.entity_id
_entity_poly.type
_entity_poly.pdbx_seq_one_letter_code
_entity_poly.pdbx_strand_id
1 'polypeptide(L)'
;MFKPQRLGTVTIPDAELTTDKKNCKKIGPCGVGEKAIYLNSFYFDRRYYIPISSIERIFKRIAMSKGGFTGKGAFGTLSYLVVVYENGKEKQCNFKHEEDVDRLLAYIEERFPQIPLHSIEAERKLEEKRKWLEEKQRERKIGRAHV
;
A
#
# COMPACT_ATOMS: atom_id res chain seq x y z
N MET A 1 13.07 -17.71 -17.32
CA MET A 1 12.66 -17.37 -15.97
C MET A 1 13.17 -15.98 -15.61
N PHE A 2 12.26 -15.05 -15.40
CA PHE A 2 12.64 -13.65 -15.21
C PHE A 2 12.89 -13.37 -13.73
N LYS A 3 14.10 -12.92 -13.42
CA LYS A 3 14.41 -12.45 -12.06
C LYS A 3 13.78 -11.08 -11.85
N PRO A 4 13.17 -10.82 -10.68
CA PRO A 4 12.66 -9.49 -10.38
C PRO A 4 13.81 -8.50 -10.27
N GLN A 5 13.57 -7.28 -10.76
CA GLN A 5 14.55 -6.21 -10.65
C GLN A 5 14.51 -5.59 -9.25
N ARG A 6 15.66 -5.18 -8.78
CA ARG A 6 15.76 -4.52 -7.47
C ARG A 6 15.16 -3.12 -7.52
N LEU A 7 14.32 -2.81 -6.54
CA LEU A 7 13.91 -1.44 -6.25
C LEU A 7 14.74 -0.94 -5.08
N GLY A 8 15.33 0.24 -5.23
CA GLY A 8 16.15 0.82 -4.17
C GLY A 8 17.58 0.31 -4.16
N THR A 9 18.26 0.50 -3.04
CA THR A 9 19.70 0.25 -2.92
C THR A 9 20.07 -1.01 -2.15
N VAL A 10 19.12 -1.59 -1.40
CA VAL A 10 19.38 -2.79 -0.61
C VAL A 10 19.21 -4.03 -1.48
N THR A 11 20.20 -4.91 -1.45
CA THR A 11 20.25 -6.13 -2.26
C THR A 11 20.05 -7.36 -1.38
N ILE A 12 19.24 -8.29 -1.85
CA ILE A 12 19.12 -9.62 -1.24
C ILE A 12 19.88 -10.60 -2.13
N PRO A 13 20.72 -11.47 -1.55
CA PRO A 13 21.43 -12.47 -2.37
C PRO A 13 20.46 -13.33 -3.19
N ASP A 14 20.84 -13.65 -4.42
CA ASP A 14 19.98 -14.39 -5.36
C ASP A 14 19.42 -15.69 -4.80
N ALA A 15 20.23 -16.45 -4.08
CA ALA A 15 19.80 -17.71 -3.51
C ALA A 15 18.68 -17.51 -2.47
N GLU A 16 18.82 -16.51 -1.62
CA GLU A 16 17.82 -16.18 -0.62
C GLU A 16 16.55 -15.63 -1.27
N LEU A 17 16.72 -14.79 -2.29
CA LEU A 17 15.61 -14.21 -3.01
C LEU A 17 14.78 -15.27 -3.73
N THR A 18 15.44 -16.24 -4.37
CA THR A 18 14.76 -17.33 -5.07
C THR A 18 13.92 -18.15 -4.10
N THR A 19 14.48 -18.50 -2.95
CA THR A 19 13.78 -19.27 -1.93
C THR A 19 12.61 -18.49 -1.35
N ASP A 20 12.84 -17.23 -1.02
CA ASP A 20 11.80 -16.36 -0.46
C ASP A 20 10.64 -16.17 -1.42
N LYS A 21 10.95 -15.93 -2.71
CA LYS A 21 9.93 -15.76 -3.74
C LYS A 21 9.13 -17.03 -3.97
N LYS A 22 9.78 -18.17 -3.93
CA LYS A 22 9.11 -19.47 -4.10
C LYS A 22 8.08 -19.69 -3.00
N ASN A 23 8.38 -19.26 -1.79
CA ASN A 23 7.53 -19.45 -0.62
C ASN A 23 6.64 -18.25 -0.30
N CYS A 24 6.61 -17.23 -1.15
CA CYS A 24 5.82 -16.05 -0.89
C CYS A 24 4.33 -16.30 -1.05
N LYS A 25 3.53 -15.48 -0.35
CA LYS A 25 2.08 -15.49 -0.50
C LYS A 25 1.72 -14.62 -1.71
N LYS A 26 1.20 -15.24 -2.76
CA LYS A 26 0.78 -14.51 -3.96
C LYS A 26 -0.63 -13.95 -3.78
N ILE A 27 -0.78 -12.66 -4.01
CA ILE A 27 -2.07 -11.97 -3.93
C ILE A 27 -2.14 -11.04 -5.14
N GLY A 28 -3.06 -11.32 -6.07
CA GLY A 28 -3.11 -10.59 -7.33
C GLY A 28 -1.80 -10.71 -8.11
N PRO A 29 -1.28 -9.62 -8.69
CA PRO A 29 -0.02 -9.65 -9.42
C PRO A 29 1.21 -9.62 -8.52
N CYS A 30 1.05 -9.42 -7.23
CA CYS A 30 2.14 -9.26 -6.28
C CYS A 30 2.30 -10.47 -5.36
N GLY A 31 3.40 -10.49 -4.60
CA GLY A 31 3.65 -11.52 -3.61
C GLY A 31 4.32 -10.94 -2.37
N VAL A 32 4.05 -11.52 -1.23
CA VAL A 32 4.63 -11.10 0.04
C VAL A 32 5.45 -12.27 0.60
N GLY A 33 6.77 -12.08 0.65
CA GLY A 33 7.69 -13.04 1.24
C GLY A 33 8.04 -12.63 2.68
N GLU A 34 8.96 -13.36 3.26
CA GLU A 34 9.48 -13.01 4.58
C GLU A 34 10.56 -11.94 4.52
N LYS A 35 11.30 -11.90 3.43
CA LYS A 35 12.44 -10.98 3.24
C LYS A 35 12.11 -9.82 2.32
N ALA A 36 11.23 -10.01 1.37
CA ALA A 36 10.93 -9.01 0.37
C ALA A 36 9.47 -9.08 -0.06
N ILE A 37 9.00 -7.97 -0.62
CA ILE A 37 7.72 -7.93 -1.32
C ILE A 37 8.03 -7.91 -2.81
N TYR A 38 7.31 -8.74 -3.55
CA TYR A 38 7.48 -8.89 -4.99
C TYR A 38 6.38 -8.14 -5.69
N LEU A 39 6.76 -7.19 -6.51
CA LEU A 39 5.84 -6.25 -7.14
C LEU A 39 5.70 -6.53 -8.62
N ASN A 40 4.47 -6.48 -9.10
CA ASN A 40 4.13 -6.55 -10.50
C ASN A 40 2.81 -5.82 -10.70
N SER A 41 2.51 -5.47 -11.94
CA SER A 41 1.27 -4.79 -12.28
C SER A 41 0.43 -5.69 -13.17
N PHE A 42 -0.89 -5.57 -13.07
CA PHE A 42 -1.80 -6.38 -13.87
C PHE A 42 -1.65 -6.09 -15.38
N TYR A 43 -1.52 -4.81 -15.74
CA TYR A 43 -1.45 -4.43 -17.16
C TYR A 43 -0.05 -4.51 -17.77
N PHE A 44 1.00 -4.45 -16.93
CA PHE A 44 2.38 -4.46 -17.42
C PHE A 44 3.18 -5.47 -16.63
N ASP A 45 3.70 -6.49 -17.30
CA ASP A 45 4.51 -7.51 -16.64
C ASP A 45 5.92 -6.98 -16.39
N ARG A 46 6.07 -6.23 -15.31
CA ARG A 46 7.36 -5.74 -14.83
C ARG A 46 7.53 -6.16 -13.39
N ARG A 47 8.47 -7.05 -13.16
CA ARG A 47 8.69 -7.66 -11.86
C ARG A 47 9.80 -6.97 -11.11
N TYR A 48 9.46 -6.55 -9.88
CA TYR A 48 10.41 -5.92 -8.97
C TYR A 48 10.35 -6.58 -7.62
N TYR A 49 11.42 -6.45 -6.85
CA TYR A 49 11.38 -6.80 -5.45
C TYR A 49 11.87 -5.64 -4.62
N ILE A 50 11.37 -5.54 -3.40
CA ILE A 50 11.86 -4.58 -2.43
C ILE A 50 12.00 -5.27 -1.08
N PRO A 51 13.19 -5.18 -0.43
CA PRO A 51 13.35 -5.73 0.91
C PRO A 51 12.38 -5.09 1.89
N ILE A 52 11.85 -5.89 2.80
CA ILE A 52 10.90 -5.41 3.80
C ILE A 52 11.50 -4.24 4.60
N SER A 53 12.79 -4.31 4.91
CA SER A 53 13.49 -3.27 5.66
C SER A 53 13.57 -1.92 4.95
N SER A 54 13.41 -1.90 3.64
CA SER A 54 13.48 -0.68 2.84
C SER A 54 12.13 0.01 2.71
N ILE A 55 11.06 -0.62 3.14
CA ILE A 55 9.71 -0.11 2.97
C ILE A 55 9.38 0.87 4.09
N GLU A 56 9.00 2.07 3.71
CA GLU A 56 8.57 3.10 4.66
C GLU A 56 7.08 2.98 4.96
N ARG A 57 6.27 2.73 3.92
CA ARG A 57 4.82 2.53 4.04
C ARG A 57 4.27 1.87 2.80
N ILE A 58 3.11 1.25 2.94
CA ILE A 58 2.36 0.64 1.83
C ILE A 58 0.90 1.03 2.00
N PHE A 59 0.25 1.46 0.94
CA PHE A 59 -1.15 1.83 1.03
C PHE A 59 -1.86 1.64 -0.31
N LYS A 60 -3.18 1.72 -0.25
CA LYS A 60 -4.05 1.63 -1.42
C LYS A 60 -4.32 3.02 -1.97
N ARG A 61 -4.29 3.16 -3.29
CA ARG A 61 -4.66 4.39 -3.98
C ARG A 61 -5.72 4.05 -5.01
N ILE A 62 -6.83 4.78 -4.98
CA ILE A 62 -7.88 4.61 -5.96
C ILE A 62 -7.84 5.81 -6.90
N ALA A 63 -7.72 5.56 -8.18
CA ALA A 63 -7.81 6.59 -9.20
C ALA A 63 -9.05 6.35 -10.03
N MET A 64 -9.78 7.41 -10.33
CA MET A 64 -10.90 7.31 -11.24
C MET A 64 -10.37 7.50 -12.66
N SER A 65 -10.57 6.49 -13.51
CA SER A 65 -10.27 6.67 -14.90
C SER A 65 -11.30 7.64 -15.47
N LYS A 66 -10.82 8.70 -16.09
CA LYS A 66 -11.69 9.59 -16.83
C LYS A 66 -12.17 8.82 -18.07
N GLY A 67 -13.33 8.20 -17.96
CA GLY A 67 -13.92 7.43 -19.05
C GLY A 67 -14.41 8.31 -20.19
N GLY A 68 -13.66 9.34 -20.49
CA GLY A 68 -14.05 10.30 -21.51
C GLY A 68 -14.12 9.75 -22.92
N PHE A 69 -13.55 8.58 -23.13
CA PHE A 69 -13.62 8.04 -24.43
C PHE A 69 -14.92 7.34 -24.76
N THR A 70 -15.69 6.91 -23.80
CA THR A 70 -16.87 6.12 -24.06
C THR A 70 -18.12 6.96 -24.16
N GLY A 71 -18.05 8.23 -23.79
CA GLY A 71 -19.21 9.12 -23.83
C GLY A 71 -20.42 8.65 -23.01
N LYS A 72 -20.29 7.52 -22.34
CA LYS A 72 -21.39 6.92 -21.57
C LYS A 72 -21.21 7.09 -20.06
N GLY A 73 -20.26 7.88 -19.64
CA GLY A 73 -20.06 8.14 -18.22
C GLY A 73 -19.69 6.92 -17.38
N ALA A 74 -19.19 5.87 -18.03
CA ALA A 74 -18.71 4.71 -17.31
C ALA A 74 -17.36 5.03 -16.68
N PHE A 75 -17.38 5.44 -15.42
CA PHE A 75 -16.17 5.70 -14.67
C PHE A 75 -15.67 4.39 -14.09
N GLY A 76 -14.57 3.87 -14.63
CA GLY A 76 -13.88 2.76 -14.01
C GLY A 76 -12.97 3.27 -12.93
N THR A 77 -12.95 2.59 -11.80
CA THR A 77 -11.94 2.86 -10.77
C THR A 77 -10.72 1.99 -11.02
N LEU A 78 -9.53 2.58 -10.86
CA LEU A 78 -8.28 1.86 -10.95
C LEU A 78 -7.71 1.73 -9.55
N SER A 79 -7.41 0.51 -9.14
CA SER A 79 -6.87 0.23 -7.82
C SER A 79 -5.37 0.00 -7.90
N TYR A 80 -4.63 0.69 -7.04
CA TYR A 80 -3.18 0.59 -6.99
C TYR A 80 -2.70 0.24 -5.61
N LEU A 81 -1.69 -0.61 -5.56
CA LEU A 81 -0.86 -0.76 -4.37
C LEU A 81 0.31 0.21 -4.52
N VAL A 82 0.51 1.07 -3.54
CA VAL A 82 1.61 2.03 -3.54
C VAL A 82 2.60 1.64 -2.46
N VAL A 83 3.85 1.46 -2.85
CA VAL A 83 4.95 1.17 -1.93
C VAL A 83 5.86 2.38 -1.89
N VAL A 84 6.04 2.94 -0.69
CA VAL A 84 6.96 4.06 -0.47
C VAL A 84 8.21 3.51 0.19
N TYR A 85 9.35 3.85 -0.36
CA TYR A 85 10.65 3.32 0.09
C TYR A 85 11.74 4.38 -0.05
N GLU A 86 12.80 4.21 0.70
CA GLU A 86 14.05 5.00 0.60
C GLU A 86 13.85 6.49 0.29
N ASN A 87 13.44 7.26 1.30
CA ASN A 87 13.27 8.71 1.21
C ASN A 87 12.12 9.16 0.30
N GLY A 88 11.02 8.46 0.37
CA GLY A 88 9.78 8.88 -0.27
C GLY A 88 9.62 8.47 -1.72
N LYS A 89 10.47 7.60 -2.23
CA LYS A 89 10.29 7.05 -3.57
C LYS A 89 9.04 6.17 -3.60
N GLU A 90 8.27 6.26 -4.65
CA GLU A 90 7.04 5.50 -4.78
C GLU A 90 7.09 4.53 -5.96
N LYS A 91 6.50 3.35 -5.76
CA LYS A 91 6.23 2.41 -6.83
C LYS A 91 4.75 2.04 -6.77
N GLN A 92 4.05 2.26 -7.86
CA GLN A 92 2.63 1.91 -7.97
C GLN A 92 2.49 0.61 -8.76
N CYS A 93 1.62 -0.26 -8.25
CA CYS A 93 1.28 -1.51 -8.91
C CYS A 93 -0.21 -1.56 -9.15
N ASN A 94 -0.62 -1.71 -10.40
CA ASN A 94 -2.03 -1.78 -10.76
C ASN A 94 -2.59 -3.17 -10.47
N PHE A 95 -3.77 -3.21 -9.85
CA PHE A 95 -4.49 -4.44 -9.56
C PHE A 95 -5.79 -4.49 -10.35
N LYS A 96 -6.14 -5.66 -10.84
CA LYS A 96 -7.42 -5.86 -11.51
C LYS A 96 -8.59 -5.74 -10.54
N HIS A 97 -8.43 -6.27 -9.33
CA HIS A 97 -9.48 -6.27 -8.31
C HIS A 97 -9.04 -5.53 -7.07
N GLU A 98 -9.87 -4.59 -6.63
CA GLU A 98 -9.62 -3.84 -5.40
C GLU A 98 -9.51 -4.76 -4.18
N GLU A 99 -10.32 -5.81 -4.15
CA GLU A 99 -10.32 -6.77 -3.04
C GLU A 99 -8.94 -7.41 -2.84
N ASP A 100 -8.18 -7.59 -3.92
CA ASP A 100 -6.84 -8.16 -3.80
C ASP A 100 -5.87 -7.20 -3.14
N VAL A 101 -6.02 -5.89 -3.37
CA VAL A 101 -5.23 -4.88 -2.66
C VAL A 101 -5.55 -4.93 -1.17
N ASP A 102 -6.82 -4.99 -0.83
CA ASP A 102 -7.26 -5.06 0.56
C ASP A 102 -6.76 -6.33 1.26
N ARG A 103 -6.81 -7.47 0.57
CA ARG A 103 -6.28 -8.73 1.08
C ARG A 103 -4.78 -8.67 1.32
N LEU A 104 -4.06 -8.06 0.39
CA LEU A 104 -2.60 -7.90 0.53
C LEU A 104 -2.25 -7.01 1.71
N LEU A 105 -2.95 -5.90 1.87
CA LEU A 105 -2.73 -5.00 3.00
C LEU A 105 -3.06 -5.66 4.34
N ALA A 106 -4.14 -6.45 4.39
CA ALA A 106 -4.49 -7.19 5.59
C ALA A 106 -3.42 -8.23 5.94
N TYR A 107 -2.87 -8.90 4.94
CA TYR A 107 -1.79 -9.86 5.14
C TYR A 107 -0.52 -9.18 5.68
N ILE A 108 -0.18 -8.01 5.14
CA ILE A 108 0.97 -7.23 5.61
C ILE A 108 0.75 -6.74 7.03
N GLU A 109 -0.44 -6.28 7.35
CA GLU A 109 -0.77 -5.83 8.70
C GLU A 109 -0.54 -6.93 9.74
N GLU A 110 -0.91 -8.15 9.39
CA GLU A 110 -0.72 -9.30 10.26
C GLU A 110 0.75 -9.70 10.40
N ARG A 111 1.48 -9.72 9.28
CA ARG A 111 2.87 -10.20 9.24
C ARG A 111 3.90 -9.14 9.61
N PHE A 112 3.66 -7.90 9.23
CA PHE A 112 4.60 -6.80 9.40
C PHE A 112 3.89 -5.58 9.99
N PRO A 113 3.44 -5.67 11.26
CA PRO A 113 2.65 -4.59 11.86
C PRO A 113 3.40 -3.27 12.01
N GLN A 114 4.72 -3.29 11.86
CA GLN A 114 5.54 -2.07 11.92
C GLN A 114 5.42 -1.20 10.67
N ILE A 115 4.90 -1.73 9.57
CA ILE A 115 4.78 -0.97 8.32
C ILE A 115 3.47 -0.18 8.34
N PRO A 116 3.51 1.18 8.25
CA PRO A 116 2.29 1.97 8.12
C PRO A 116 1.56 1.66 6.81
N LEU A 117 0.24 1.52 6.90
CA LEU A 117 -0.61 1.16 5.76
C LEU A 117 -1.44 2.34 5.24
N HIS A 118 -0.99 3.54 5.52
CA HIS A 118 -1.65 4.77 5.08
C HIS A 118 -0.64 5.73 4.49
N SER A 119 -1.08 6.59 3.57
CA SER A 119 -0.25 7.68 3.08
C SER A 119 -0.01 8.71 4.20
N ILE A 120 1.01 9.53 4.03
CA ILE A 120 1.29 10.62 4.98
C ILE A 120 0.09 11.55 5.06
N GLU A 121 -0.53 11.84 3.93
CA GLU A 121 -1.70 12.71 3.88
C GLU A 121 -2.90 12.10 4.62
N ALA A 122 -3.14 10.80 4.46
CA ALA A 122 -4.22 10.11 5.16
C ALA A 122 -3.98 10.10 6.67
N GLU A 123 -2.74 9.87 7.10
CA GLU A 123 -2.38 9.93 8.52
C GLU A 123 -2.62 11.31 9.11
N ARG A 124 -2.27 12.36 8.38
CA ARG A 124 -2.51 13.72 8.82
C ARG A 124 -3.99 14.00 8.98
N LYS A 125 -4.82 13.55 8.05
CA LYS A 125 -6.27 13.72 8.12
C LYS A 125 -6.86 12.97 9.32
N LEU A 126 -6.39 11.77 9.59
CA LEU A 126 -6.83 10.99 10.75
C LEU A 126 -6.44 11.69 12.05
N GLU A 127 -5.25 12.25 12.12
CA GLU A 127 -4.76 12.97 13.30
C GLU A 127 -5.58 14.24 13.55
N GLU A 128 -5.87 15.01 12.50
CA GLU A 128 -6.71 16.19 12.59
C GLU A 128 -8.12 15.84 13.08
N LYS A 129 -8.69 14.75 12.56
CA LYS A 129 -10.01 14.29 12.97
C LYS A 129 -10.01 13.87 14.44
N ARG A 130 -8.97 13.18 14.90
CA ARG A 130 -8.83 12.79 16.29
C ARG A 130 -8.78 14.00 17.21
N LYS A 131 -7.99 15.00 16.87
CA LYS A 131 -7.89 16.25 17.64
C LYS A 131 -9.22 16.97 17.70
N TRP A 132 -9.92 17.05 16.57
CA TRP A 132 -11.22 17.67 16.50
C TRP A 132 -12.23 16.97 17.42
N LEU A 133 -12.23 15.66 17.43
CA LEU A 133 -13.12 14.88 18.31
C LEU A 133 -12.77 15.09 19.77
N GLU A 134 -11.51 15.17 20.12
CA GLU A 134 -11.08 15.45 21.50
C GLU A 134 -11.53 16.83 21.96
N GLU A 135 -11.40 17.83 21.10
CA GLU A 135 -11.88 19.20 21.40
C GLU A 135 -13.39 19.23 21.62
N LYS A 136 -14.14 18.52 20.78
CA LYS A 136 -15.60 18.42 20.95
C LYS A 136 -15.99 17.78 22.26
N GLN A 137 -15.27 16.75 22.69
CA GLN A 137 -15.52 16.10 23.97
C GLN A 137 -15.20 17.04 25.14
N ARG A 138 -14.14 17.82 25.06
CA ARG A 138 -13.82 18.82 26.08
C ARG A 138 -14.89 19.90 26.18
N GLU A 139 -15.37 20.41 25.05
CA GLU A 139 -16.44 21.41 25.01
C GLU A 139 -17.71 20.87 25.65
N ARG A 140 -18.06 19.59 25.43
CA ARG A 140 -19.22 18.96 26.06
C ARG A 140 -19.06 18.88 27.57
N LYS A 141 -17.86 18.55 28.04
CA LYS A 141 -17.60 18.50 29.50
C LYS A 141 -17.70 19.88 30.13
N ILE A 142 -17.18 20.91 29.49
CA ILE A 142 -17.26 22.27 29.95
C ILE A 142 -18.70 22.75 29.96
N GLY A 143 -19.47 22.47 28.93
CA GLY A 143 -20.88 22.79 28.86
C GLY A 143 -21.69 22.17 29.99
N ARG A 144 -21.37 20.94 30.38
CA ARG A 144 -22.04 20.28 31.50
C ARG A 144 -21.67 20.90 32.85
N ALA A 145 -20.47 21.43 32.96
CA ALA A 145 -20.03 22.07 34.20
C ALA A 145 -20.72 23.40 34.48
N HIS A 146 -21.35 23.99 33.49
CA HIS A 146 -22.05 25.24 33.63
C HIS A 146 -23.55 25.17 33.89
N VAL A 147 -24.04 23.97 34.04
CA VAL A 147 -25.49 23.77 34.32
C VAL A 147 -25.81 23.84 35.80
#